data_a518f2b9ceb612ba9521f10a7b191140
#
_entry.id   a518f2b9ceb612ba9521f10a7b191140
#
_cell.length_a   1.000
_cell.length_b   1.000
_cell.length_c   1.000
_cell.angle_alpha   90.00
_cell.angle_beta   90.00
_cell.angle_gamma   90.00
#
_symmetry.space_group_name_H-M   'P 1'
#
loop_
_entity.id
_entity.type
_entity.pdbx_description
1 polymer ?
#
loop_
_entity_poly.entity_id
_entity_poly.type
_entity_poly.pdbx_seq_one_letter_code
_entity_poly.pdbx_strand_id
1 'polypeptide(L)'
;MYDLIILGYGAGGFAAAIKATELTEGKISIALIGDGPIGGTCVNVGCVPSKYMIEVSNQYFYSLFNKFPGVTLKGAALDFKQVMMGLRNLVNELRNEKYEKVLNNYENIDVVKGHAEFLSGNEVRVVTNDGEKRVKGKKVIIATGSRPSIPPIEGLDKIKFIDSNTVWSLEELPESIAVIG
;
A
#
# COMPACT_ATOMS: atom_id res chain seq x y z
N MET A 1 20.87 4.56 -19.31
CA MET A 1 20.35 5.89 -18.89
C MET A 1 18.91 5.93 -19.32
N TYR A 2 17.99 6.23 -18.41
CA TYR A 2 16.55 6.29 -18.67
C TYR A 2 16.12 7.69 -19.16
N ASP A 3 15.02 7.75 -19.86
CA ASP A 3 14.40 9.04 -20.18
C ASP A 3 13.68 9.62 -18.95
N LEU A 4 13.08 8.75 -18.14
CA LEU A 4 12.35 9.12 -16.94
C LEU A 4 12.66 8.18 -15.77
N ILE A 5 12.96 8.76 -14.61
CA ILE A 5 12.98 8.04 -13.33
C ILE A 5 11.75 8.46 -12.55
N ILE A 6 11.04 7.50 -11.95
CA ILE A 6 9.92 7.75 -11.05
C ILE A 6 10.26 7.12 -9.70
N LEU A 7 10.32 7.93 -8.66
CA LEU A 7 10.58 7.50 -7.29
C LEU A 7 9.26 7.30 -6.56
N GLY A 8 8.97 6.05 -6.20
CA GLY A 8 7.71 5.60 -5.61
C GLY A 8 6.80 4.96 -6.65
N TYR A 9 6.32 3.75 -6.33
CA TYR A 9 5.35 3.00 -7.15
C TYR A 9 3.99 2.81 -6.46
N GLY A 10 3.63 3.79 -5.63
CA GLY A 10 2.25 3.99 -5.18
C GLY A 10 1.37 4.53 -6.31
N ALA A 11 0.13 4.93 -6.00
CA ALA A 11 -0.84 5.35 -7.00
C ALA A 11 -0.31 6.47 -7.92
N GLY A 12 0.39 7.46 -7.36
CA GLY A 12 0.94 8.58 -8.13
C GLY A 12 2.04 8.16 -9.11
N GLY A 13 3.03 7.38 -8.63
CA GLY A 13 4.12 6.89 -9.47
C GLY A 13 3.66 5.91 -10.53
N PHE A 14 2.75 4.99 -10.17
CA PHE A 14 2.14 4.06 -11.10
C PHE A 14 1.39 4.80 -12.22
N ALA A 15 0.51 5.74 -11.87
CA ALA A 15 -0.23 6.53 -12.85
C ALA A 15 0.70 7.36 -13.75
N ALA A 16 1.78 7.94 -13.17
CA ALA A 16 2.77 8.68 -13.94
C ALA A 16 3.51 7.80 -14.96
N ALA A 17 3.89 6.56 -14.57
CA ALA A 17 4.55 5.62 -15.47
C ALA A 17 3.66 5.22 -16.65
N ILE A 18 2.41 4.81 -16.36
CA ILE A 18 1.44 4.45 -17.41
C ILE A 18 1.16 5.63 -18.32
N LYS A 19 0.90 6.83 -17.76
CA LYS A 19 0.58 8.01 -18.55
C LYS A 19 1.74 8.48 -19.43
N ALA A 20 2.98 8.40 -18.91
CA ALA A 20 4.17 8.71 -19.67
C ALA A 20 4.35 7.73 -20.86
N THR A 21 4.10 6.45 -20.63
CA THR A 21 4.13 5.42 -21.69
C THR A 21 3.07 5.69 -22.77
N GLU A 22 1.82 5.95 -22.36
CA GLU A 22 0.73 6.28 -23.29
C GLU A 22 1.06 7.51 -24.17
N LEU A 23 1.47 8.62 -23.53
CA LEU A 23 1.76 9.88 -24.23
C LEU A 23 2.93 9.79 -25.21
N THR A 24 3.83 8.86 -24.99
CA THR A 24 5.03 8.65 -25.82
C THR A 24 4.93 7.42 -26.71
N GLU A 25 3.77 6.75 -26.71
CA GLU A 25 3.57 5.49 -27.44
C GLU A 25 4.65 4.43 -27.10
N GLY A 26 5.07 4.38 -25.84
CA GLY A 26 6.12 3.45 -25.37
C GLY A 26 7.55 3.80 -25.82
N LYS A 27 7.77 4.96 -26.44
CA LYS A 27 9.08 5.32 -27.03
C LYS A 27 10.14 5.76 -26.02
N ILE A 28 9.76 5.99 -24.76
CA ILE A 28 10.70 6.37 -23.70
C ILE A 28 10.97 5.19 -22.75
N SER A 29 12.17 5.17 -22.19
CA SER A 29 12.56 4.22 -21.15
C SER A 29 12.27 4.80 -19.75
N ILE A 30 11.61 4.02 -18.91
CA ILE A 30 11.17 4.45 -17.58
C ILE A 30 11.76 3.52 -16.51
N ALA A 31 12.43 4.08 -15.49
CA ALA A 31 12.75 3.37 -14.26
C ALA A 31 11.73 3.74 -13.20
N LEU A 32 10.92 2.78 -12.78
CA LEU A 32 9.95 2.91 -11.69
C LEU A 32 10.53 2.28 -10.43
N ILE A 33 10.98 3.12 -9.49
CA ILE A 33 11.77 2.71 -8.34
C ILE A 33 10.95 2.88 -7.07
N GLY A 34 10.91 1.86 -6.21
CA GLY A 34 10.19 1.96 -4.95
C GLY A 34 10.63 0.93 -3.92
N ASP A 35 10.32 1.22 -2.67
CA ASP A 35 10.56 0.40 -1.52
C ASP A 35 9.23 -0.07 -0.92
N GLY A 36 9.17 -1.34 -0.49
CA GLY A 36 7.94 -1.95 0.03
C GLY A 36 7.01 -2.56 -1.04
N PRO A 37 5.71 -2.74 -0.76
CA PRO A 37 4.76 -3.33 -1.70
C PRO A 37 4.26 -2.33 -2.74
N ILE A 38 4.16 -2.75 -4.00
CA ILE A 38 3.62 -1.94 -5.08
C ILE A 38 2.13 -1.60 -4.85
N GLY A 39 1.65 -0.50 -5.44
CA GLY A 39 0.26 -0.03 -5.33
C GLY A 39 0.04 1.02 -4.25
N GLY A 40 1.00 1.22 -3.34
CA GLY A 40 0.99 2.26 -2.32
C GLY A 40 -0.09 2.09 -1.25
N THR A 41 -0.45 3.18 -0.58
CA THR A 41 -1.30 3.18 0.61
C THR A 41 -2.68 2.57 0.38
N CYS A 42 -3.37 2.95 -0.69
CA CYS A 42 -4.77 2.58 -0.90
C CYS A 42 -5.01 1.06 -0.90
N VAL A 43 -4.26 0.32 -1.69
CA VAL A 43 -4.45 -1.13 -1.79
C VAL A 43 -3.85 -1.87 -0.60
N ASN A 44 -2.69 -1.43 -0.09
CA ASN A 44 -1.95 -2.21 0.90
C ASN A 44 -2.40 -1.97 2.34
N VAL A 45 -2.64 -0.70 2.72
CA VAL A 45 -2.86 -0.31 4.12
C VAL A 45 -3.96 0.75 4.30
N GLY A 46 -4.69 1.12 3.24
CA GLY A 46 -5.69 2.19 3.26
C GLY A 46 -7.09 1.73 2.89
N CYS A 47 -7.55 2.13 1.70
CA CYS A 47 -8.94 1.98 1.27
C CYS A 47 -9.42 0.52 1.25
N VAL A 48 -8.61 -0.38 0.71
CA VAL A 48 -9.00 -1.79 0.56
C VAL A 48 -9.15 -2.46 1.93
N PRO A 49 -8.12 -2.50 2.79
CA PRO A 49 -8.25 -3.17 4.08
C PRO A 49 -9.29 -2.50 4.99
N SER A 50 -9.40 -1.17 4.99
CA SER A 50 -10.40 -0.49 5.83
C SER A 50 -11.83 -0.78 5.39
N LYS A 51 -12.12 -0.78 4.08
CA LYS A 51 -13.45 -1.14 3.58
C LYS A 51 -13.81 -2.59 3.83
N TYR A 52 -12.86 -3.51 3.69
CA TYR A 52 -13.06 -4.91 4.05
C TYR A 52 -13.46 -5.06 5.52
N MET A 53 -12.72 -4.42 6.44
CA MET A 53 -13.01 -4.49 7.88
C MET A 53 -14.33 -3.82 8.25
N ILE A 54 -14.68 -2.70 7.61
CA ILE A 54 -15.98 -2.04 7.80
C ILE A 54 -17.10 -2.98 7.40
N GLU A 55 -16.99 -3.66 6.26
CA GLU A 55 -18.01 -4.60 5.80
C GLU A 55 -18.17 -5.80 6.75
N VAL A 56 -17.05 -6.41 7.17
CA VAL A 56 -17.07 -7.48 8.17
C VAL A 56 -17.73 -7.01 9.47
N SER A 57 -17.38 -5.82 9.95
CA SER A 57 -17.93 -5.23 11.17
C SER A 57 -19.44 -4.99 11.04
N ASN A 58 -19.89 -4.48 9.89
CA ASN A 58 -21.30 -4.26 9.62
C ASN A 58 -22.10 -5.57 9.64
N GLN A 59 -21.60 -6.60 8.98
CA GLN A 59 -22.26 -7.92 8.96
C GLN A 59 -22.35 -8.52 10.36
N TYR A 60 -21.27 -8.46 11.13
CA TYR A 60 -21.26 -8.93 12.52
C TYR A 60 -22.24 -8.12 13.38
N PHE A 61 -22.20 -6.79 13.30
CA PHE A 61 -23.09 -5.90 14.05
C PHE A 61 -24.57 -6.19 13.74
N TYR A 62 -24.95 -6.28 12.45
CA TYR A 62 -26.33 -6.54 12.05
C TYR A 62 -26.81 -7.95 12.44
N SER A 63 -25.92 -8.90 12.61
CA SER A 63 -26.27 -10.22 13.12
C SER A 63 -26.66 -10.21 14.60
N LEU A 64 -26.14 -9.24 15.36
CA LEU A 64 -26.44 -9.06 16.77
C LEU A 64 -27.57 -8.05 17.04
N PHE A 65 -27.64 -7.01 16.22
CA PHE A 65 -28.54 -5.86 16.40
C PHE A 65 -29.40 -5.62 15.16
N ASN A 66 -30.42 -6.46 14.97
CA ASN A 66 -31.35 -6.28 13.89
C ASN A 66 -32.41 -5.24 14.23
N LYS A 67 -32.56 -4.21 13.37
CA LYS A 67 -33.53 -3.12 13.53
C LYS A 67 -34.88 -3.35 12.85
N PHE A 68 -35.04 -4.42 12.09
CA PHE A 68 -36.26 -4.67 11.33
C PHE A 68 -37.23 -5.58 12.11
N PRO A 69 -38.48 -5.15 12.36
CA PRO A 69 -39.50 -5.98 12.99
C PRO A 69 -39.73 -7.27 12.17
N GLY A 70 -39.91 -8.39 12.87
CA GLY A 70 -40.18 -9.70 12.23
C GLY A 70 -38.94 -10.44 11.70
N VAL A 71 -37.73 -9.86 11.77
CA VAL A 71 -36.48 -10.58 11.47
C VAL A 71 -35.80 -10.95 12.78
N THR A 72 -35.62 -12.24 13.02
CA THR A 72 -34.89 -12.75 14.18
C THR A 72 -33.60 -13.40 13.71
N LEU A 73 -32.47 -12.93 14.24
CA LEU A 73 -31.16 -13.49 13.98
C LEU A 73 -30.66 -14.22 15.22
N LYS A 74 -29.94 -15.32 15.05
CA LYS A 74 -29.37 -16.12 16.15
C LYS A 74 -28.00 -15.64 16.60
N GLY A 75 -27.54 -14.46 16.11
CA GLY A 75 -26.18 -13.96 16.32
C GLY A 75 -25.19 -14.52 15.29
N ALA A 76 -23.93 -14.15 15.44
CA ALA A 76 -22.81 -14.66 14.67
C ALA A 76 -21.63 -15.01 15.57
N ALA A 77 -20.85 -15.99 15.13
CA ALA A 77 -19.50 -16.22 15.68
C ALA A 77 -18.49 -15.42 14.84
N LEU A 78 -17.49 -14.85 15.50
CA LEU A 78 -16.40 -14.13 14.85
C LEU A 78 -15.11 -14.94 15.03
N ASP A 79 -14.51 -15.36 13.91
CA ASP A 79 -13.13 -15.84 13.89
C ASP A 79 -12.25 -14.72 13.29
N PHE A 80 -11.66 -13.91 14.17
CA PHE A 80 -10.83 -12.78 13.76
C PHE A 80 -9.62 -13.20 12.92
N LYS A 81 -9.03 -14.36 13.19
CA LYS A 81 -7.89 -14.89 12.44
C LYS A 81 -8.27 -15.18 10.99
N GLN A 82 -9.44 -15.78 10.76
CA GLN A 82 -9.97 -16.02 9.42
C GLN A 82 -10.31 -14.71 8.69
N VAL A 83 -10.86 -13.74 9.40
CA VAL A 83 -11.12 -12.40 8.85
C VAL A 83 -9.82 -11.75 8.37
N MET A 84 -8.77 -11.75 9.19
CA MET A 84 -7.48 -11.15 8.83
C MET A 84 -6.77 -11.91 7.69
N MET A 85 -6.96 -13.22 7.61
CA MET A 85 -6.48 -14.01 6.47
C MET A 85 -7.22 -13.63 5.18
N GLY A 86 -8.53 -13.51 5.21
CA GLY A 86 -9.34 -13.05 4.07
C GLY A 86 -8.93 -11.64 3.59
N LEU A 87 -8.70 -10.72 4.51
CA LEU A 87 -8.20 -9.38 4.22
C LEU A 87 -6.85 -9.43 3.48
N ARG A 88 -5.89 -10.18 4.00
CA ARG A 88 -4.55 -10.30 3.39
C ARG A 88 -4.62 -10.93 1.99
N ASN A 89 -5.47 -11.93 1.80
CA ASN A 89 -5.68 -12.56 0.50
C ASN A 89 -6.24 -11.56 -0.51
N LEU A 90 -7.28 -10.80 -0.12
CA LEU A 90 -7.85 -9.75 -0.98
C LEU A 90 -6.83 -8.68 -1.36
N VAL A 91 -6.04 -8.20 -0.40
CA VAL A 91 -4.98 -7.20 -0.66
C VAL A 91 -3.94 -7.76 -1.64
N ASN A 92 -3.50 -9.01 -1.44
CA ASN A 92 -2.51 -9.64 -2.32
C ASN A 92 -3.07 -9.85 -3.74
N GLU A 93 -4.32 -10.32 -3.86
CA GLU A 93 -5.00 -10.48 -5.14
C GLU A 93 -5.08 -9.16 -5.90
N LEU A 94 -5.61 -8.12 -5.26
CA LEU A 94 -5.75 -6.81 -5.90
C LEU A 94 -4.41 -6.17 -6.26
N ARG A 95 -3.37 -6.34 -5.44
CA ARG A 95 -2.02 -5.89 -5.76
C ARG A 95 -1.50 -6.57 -7.03
N ASN A 96 -1.61 -7.89 -7.10
CA ASN A 96 -1.18 -8.65 -8.26
C ASN A 96 -1.97 -8.26 -9.51
N GLU A 97 -3.31 -8.28 -9.45
CA GLU A 97 -4.17 -8.04 -10.62
C GLU A 97 -4.11 -6.59 -11.12
N LYS A 98 -4.07 -5.62 -10.22
CA LYS A 98 -4.21 -4.20 -10.57
C LYS A 98 -2.89 -3.47 -10.78
N TYR A 99 -1.78 -4.04 -10.31
CA TYR A 99 -0.48 -3.39 -10.39
C TYR A 99 0.59 -4.29 -11.03
N GLU A 100 0.90 -5.45 -10.46
CA GLU A 100 2.00 -6.29 -10.97
C GLU A 100 1.73 -6.78 -12.38
N LYS A 101 0.56 -7.39 -12.64
CA LYS A 101 0.20 -7.85 -13.98
C LYS A 101 0.04 -6.71 -14.98
N VAL A 102 -0.43 -5.55 -14.54
CA VAL A 102 -0.56 -4.39 -15.43
C VAL A 102 0.81 -3.92 -15.89
N LEU A 103 1.79 -3.79 -14.99
CA LEU A 103 3.15 -3.36 -15.37
C LEU A 103 3.84 -4.36 -16.30
N ASN A 104 3.56 -5.65 -16.20
CA ASN A 104 4.12 -6.66 -17.10
C ASN A 104 3.72 -6.50 -18.57
N ASN A 105 2.69 -5.68 -18.84
CA ASN A 105 2.30 -5.36 -20.22
C ASN A 105 3.11 -4.20 -20.85
N TYR A 106 4.04 -3.58 -20.09
CA TYR A 106 4.79 -2.42 -20.52
C TYR A 106 6.30 -2.74 -20.55
N GLU A 107 6.82 -3.09 -21.72
CA GLU A 107 8.24 -3.44 -21.93
C GLU A 107 9.20 -2.27 -21.68
N ASN A 108 8.70 -1.02 -21.75
CA ASN A 108 9.48 0.19 -21.56
C ASN A 108 9.55 0.67 -20.09
N ILE A 109 8.96 -0.08 -19.14
CA ILE A 109 8.97 0.25 -17.71
C ILE A 109 9.78 -0.81 -16.96
N ASP A 110 10.96 -0.44 -16.47
CA ASP A 110 11.75 -1.27 -15.57
C ASP A 110 11.37 -0.99 -14.11
N VAL A 111 10.85 -2.00 -13.42
CA VAL A 111 10.54 -1.91 -12.00
C VAL A 111 11.76 -2.28 -11.17
N VAL A 112 12.27 -1.34 -10.39
CA VAL A 112 13.43 -1.52 -9.51
C VAL A 112 12.98 -1.47 -8.05
N LYS A 113 13.02 -2.62 -7.37
CA LYS A 113 12.70 -2.71 -5.93
C LYS A 113 13.91 -2.30 -5.11
N GLY A 114 13.79 -1.22 -4.34
CA GLY A 114 14.83 -0.76 -3.44
C GLY A 114 14.64 0.68 -2.99
N HIS A 115 15.41 1.05 -1.97
CA HIS A 115 15.42 2.40 -1.41
C HIS A 115 16.32 3.31 -2.25
N ALA A 116 15.74 4.42 -2.72
CA ALA A 116 16.44 5.36 -3.59
C ALA A 116 16.87 6.61 -2.84
N GLU A 117 18.11 7.03 -3.08
CA GLU A 117 18.70 8.28 -2.59
C GLU A 117 19.31 9.08 -3.74
N PHE A 118 19.09 10.39 -3.76
CA PHE A 118 19.68 11.25 -4.77
C PHE A 118 21.24 11.35 -4.60
N LEU A 119 21.95 11.12 -5.69
CA LEU A 119 23.38 11.46 -5.81
C LEU A 119 23.56 12.82 -6.52
N SER A 120 22.64 13.14 -7.42
CA SER A 120 22.56 14.42 -8.12
C SER A 120 21.15 14.66 -8.61
N GLY A 121 20.87 15.78 -9.31
CA GLY A 121 19.53 16.07 -9.84
C GLY A 121 18.99 15.06 -10.87
N ASN A 122 19.83 14.21 -11.42
CA ASN A 122 19.49 13.22 -12.45
C ASN A 122 20.05 11.84 -12.22
N GLU A 123 20.65 11.59 -11.05
CA GLU A 123 21.21 10.29 -10.66
C GLU A 123 20.76 9.90 -9.26
N VAL A 124 20.33 8.66 -9.10
CA VAL A 124 19.98 8.08 -7.81
C VAL A 124 20.78 6.81 -7.55
N ARG A 125 21.12 6.60 -6.28
CA ARG A 125 21.59 5.33 -5.74
C ARG A 125 20.37 4.56 -5.28
N VAL A 126 20.26 3.30 -5.67
CA VAL A 126 19.18 2.40 -5.24
C VAL A 126 19.80 1.24 -4.47
N VAL A 127 19.47 1.14 -3.20
CA VAL A 127 19.85 0.01 -2.34
C VAL A 127 18.80 -1.08 -2.50
N THR A 128 19.21 -2.21 -3.04
CA THR A 128 18.37 -3.39 -3.28
C THR A 128 18.84 -4.55 -2.41
N ASN A 129 18.08 -5.64 -2.37
CA ASN A 129 18.50 -6.86 -1.67
C ASN A 129 19.79 -7.49 -2.25
N ASP A 130 20.05 -7.23 -3.55
CA ASP A 130 21.20 -7.78 -4.28
C ASP A 130 22.41 -6.85 -4.31
N GLY A 131 22.34 -5.73 -3.58
CA GLY A 131 23.39 -4.70 -3.51
C GLY A 131 22.94 -3.34 -4.02
N GLU A 132 23.91 -2.46 -4.30
CA GLU A 132 23.64 -1.09 -4.74
C GLU A 132 23.69 -0.96 -6.27
N LYS A 133 22.76 -0.18 -6.83
CA LYS A 133 22.72 0.20 -8.24
C LYS A 133 22.66 1.69 -8.39
N ARG A 134 23.35 2.23 -9.40
CA ARG A 134 23.21 3.64 -9.81
C ARG A 134 22.31 3.73 -11.02
N VAL A 135 21.30 4.59 -10.93
CA VAL A 135 20.30 4.81 -11.99
C VAL A 135 20.34 6.28 -12.41
N LYS A 136 20.58 6.50 -13.70
CA LYS A 136 20.61 7.84 -14.31
C LYS A 136 19.41 8.04 -15.23
N GLY A 137 18.80 9.23 -15.17
CA GLY A 137 17.70 9.61 -16.05
C GLY A 137 17.76 11.06 -16.49
N LYS A 138 17.06 11.39 -17.57
CA LYS A 138 16.96 12.78 -18.08
C LYS A 138 16.03 13.64 -17.21
N LYS A 139 14.97 13.01 -16.65
CA LYS A 139 13.97 13.63 -15.78
C LYS A 139 13.68 12.71 -14.60
N VAL A 140 13.27 13.33 -13.48
CA VAL A 140 12.89 12.59 -12.27
C VAL A 140 11.53 13.09 -11.77
N ILE A 141 10.63 12.17 -11.47
CA ILE A 141 9.36 12.44 -10.77
C ILE A 141 9.49 11.85 -9.36
N ILE A 142 9.17 12.67 -8.35
CA ILE A 142 9.13 12.25 -6.95
C ILE A 142 7.67 11.96 -6.58
N ALA A 143 7.36 10.69 -6.31
CA ALA A 143 6.04 10.20 -5.95
C ALA A 143 6.12 9.24 -4.74
N THR A 144 6.98 9.56 -3.77
CA THR A 144 7.33 8.70 -2.63
C THR A 144 6.21 8.58 -1.59
N GLY A 145 5.15 9.39 -1.70
CA GLY A 145 4.01 9.33 -0.79
C GLY A 145 4.31 9.90 0.60
N SER A 146 3.61 9.38 1.59
CA SER A 146 3.72 9.80 2.99
C SER A 146 3.55 8.62 3.94
N ARG A 147 3.83 8.85 5.20
CA ARG A 147 3.63 7.90 6.29
C ARG A 147 2.84 8.59 7.43
N PRO A 148 2.20 7.83 8.34
CA PRO A 148 1.58 8.38 9.53
C PRO A 148 2.58 9.22 10.33
N SER A 149 2.13 10.38 10.80
CA SER A 149 2.90 11.23 11.70
C SER A 149 2.58 10.82 13.13
N ILE A 150 3.60 10.44 13.89
CA ILE A 150 3.44 10.05 15.28
C ILE A 150 3.51 11.31 16.14
N PRO A 151 2.47 11.64 16.92
CA PRO A 151 2.48 12.81 17.78
C PRO A 151 3.51 12.68 18.92
N PRO A 152 4.14 13.77 19.36
CA PRO A 152 5.15 13.75 20.42
C PRO A 152 4.49 13.66 21.81
N ILE A 153 3.93 12.49 22.13
CA ILE A 153 3.30 12.20 23.42
C ILE A 153 4.31 11.52 24.32
N GLU A 154 4.51 12.06 25.52
CA GLU A 154 5.42 11.50 26.49
C GLU A 154 5.07 10.04 26.83
N GLY A 155 6.04 9.14 26.71
CA GLY A 155 5.88 7.72 27.00
C GLY A 155 5.31 6.88 25.85
N LEU A 156 4.90 7.48 24.71
CA LEU A 156 4.40 6.73 23.55
C LEU A 156 5.49 5.83 22.94
N ASP A 157 6.75 6.27 23.01
CA ASP A 157 7.93 5.51 22.60
C ASP A 157 8.23 4.26 23.46
N LYS A 158 7.63 4.20 24.66
CA LYS A 158 7.80 3.09 25.61
C LYS A 158 6.72 2.02 25.53
N ILE A 159 5.69 2.25 24.74
CA ILE A 159 4.57 1.31 24.57
C ILE A 159 4.51 0.82 23.12
N LYS A 160 3.90 -0.37 22.97
CA LYS A 160 3.60 -0.91 21.66
C LYS A 160 2.27 -0.29 21.19
N PHE A 161 2.32 0.53 20.16
CA PHE A 161 1.12 1.12 19.54
C PHE A 161 0.96 0.65 18.10
N ILE A 162 -0.22 0.86 17.56
CA ILE A 162 -0.56 0.63 16.16
C ILE A 162 -0.98 1.93 15.51
N ASP A 163 -0.73 2.05 14.23
CA ASP A 163 -1.18 3.17 13.38
C ASP A 163 -2.00 2.65 12.19
N SER A 164 -2.39 3.55 11.29
CA SER A 164 -3.18 3.19 10.10
C SER A 164 -2.47 2.23 9.13
N ASN A 165 -1.15 2.08 9.22
CA ASN A 165 -0.40 1.14 8.40
C ASN A 165 -0.23 -0.23 9.08
N THR A 166 -0.09 -0.24 10.41
CA THR A 166 0.28 -1.42 11.19
C THR A 166 -0.93 -2.17 11.77
N VAL A 167 -2.11 -1.55 11.85
CA VAL A 167 -3.33 -2.19 12.35
C VAL A 167 -3.70 -3.49 11.59
N TRP A 168 -3.34 -3.58 10.32
CA TRP A 168 -3.63 -4.74 9.46
C TRP A 168 -2.74 -5.96 9.73
N SER A 169 -1.73 -5.82 10.59
CA SER A 169 -0.87 -6.90 11.05
C SER A 169 -1.32 -7.55 12.36
N LEU A 170 -2.42 -7.08 12.95
CA LEU A 170 -2.98 -7.70 14.16
C LEU A 170 -3.32 -9.17 13.91
N GLU A 171 -2.92 -10.03 14.83
CA GLU A 171 -3.21 -11.46 14.81
C GLU A 171 -4.40 -11.81 15.71
N GLU A 172 -4.65 -10.99 16.71
CA GLU A 172 -5.71 -11.16 17.71
C GLU A 172 -6.52 -9.86 17.84
N LEU A 173 -7.81 -10.00 18.10
CA LEU A 173 -8.68 -8.88 18.39
C LEU A 173 -8.40 -8.38 19.81
N PRO A 174 -7.97 -7.13 19.99
CA PRO A 174 -7.74 -6.60 21.33
C PRO A 174 -9.05 -6.41 22.08
N GLU A 175 -9.04 -6.59 23.40
CA GLU A 175 -10.21 -6.39 24.27
C GLU A 175 -10.65 -4.92 24.28
N SER A 176 -9.71 -3.99 24.16
CA SER A 176 -9.97 -2.56 24.12
C SER A 176 -8.91 -1.81 23.31
N ILE A 177 -9.28 -0.68 22.73
CA ILE A 177 -8.38 0.20 21.98
C ILE A 177 -8.63 1.63 22.45
N ALA A 178 -7.54 2.37 22.73
CA ALA A 178 -7.56 3.81 22.85
C ALA A 178 -7.15 4.43 21.51
N VAL A 179 -7.97 5.34 20.97
CA VAL A 179 -7.70 6.06 19.73
C VAL A 179 -7.29 7.49 20.06
N ILE A 180 -6.15 7.92 19.53
CA ILE A 180 -5.59 9.25 19.74
C ILE A 180 -5.54 9.98 18.39
N GLY A 181 -6.21 11.10 18.29
CA GLY A 181 -6.28 11.91 17.07
C GLY A 181 -7.67 12.17 16.56
#